data_ab6822fab3b00bfd52d1f5b6427982fb
#
_entry.id   ab6822fab3b00bfd52d1f5b6427982fb
#
_cell.length_a   1.000
_cell.length_b   1.000
_cell.length_c   1.000
_cell.angle_alpha   90.00
_cell.angle_beta   90.00
_cell.angle_gamma   90.00
#
_symmetry.space_group_name_H-M   'P 1'
#
loop_
_entity.id
_entity.type
_entity.pdbx_description
1 polymer ?
#
loop_
_entity_poly.entity_id
_entity_poly.type
_entity_poly.pdbx_seq_one_letter_code
_entity_poly.pdbx_strand_id
1 'polypeptide(L)'
;GEAYPYVDVGVSPAPASRDLPIWVGGSGAAAWRRTGRRGDGYIPMGATRDQYPEIIATIRRAAEEAGRGGVGFDIGIMPGWAYIGEPPEDLPPAWLTGPPEKIAEELRADRAVGANAFHLKFRARTIEEYLDQLAAFGEQVRPLL
;
A
#
# COMPACT_ATOMS: atom_id res chain seq x y z
N GLY A 1 4.85 -24.54 17.43
CA GLY A 1 3.71 -24.26 18.30
C GLY A 1 2.88 -25.51 18.53
N GLU A 2 2.03 -25.58 19.54
CA GLU A 2 1.25 -26.79 19.89
C GLU A 2 0.29 -27.25 18.79
N ALA A 3 -0.33 -26.29 18.06
CA ALA A 3 -1.29 -26.60 16.99
C ALA A 3 -0.61 -27.10 15.70
N TYR A 4 0.60 -26.64 15.44
CA TYR A 4 1.37 -27.01 14.25
C TYR A 4 2.84 -27.25 14.68
N PRO A 5 3.13 -28.45 15.23
CA PRO A 5 4.49 -28.78 15.61
C PRO A 5 5.35 -29.01 14.37
N TYR A 6 6.49 -28.36 14.33
CA TYR A 6 7.54 -28.58 13.32
C TYR A 6 8.90 -28.46 13.96
N VAL A 7 9.87 -29.19 13.43
CA VAL A 7 11.25 -29.24 13.88
C VAL A 7 12.15 -29.02 12.67
N ASP A 8 13.19 -28.22 12.85
CA ASP A 8 14.22 -27.96 11.82
C ASP A 8 13.66 -27.39 10.51
N VAL A 9 12.70 -26.48 10.59
CA VAL A 9 12.17 -25.75 9.44
C VAL A 9 13.01 -24.49 9.19
N GLY A 10 13.59 -24.40 8.00
CA GLY A 10 14.27 -23.21 7.50
C GLY A 10 13.49 -22.51 6.41
N VAL A 11 13.63 -21.20 6.28
CA VAL A 11 13.13 -20.41 5.16
C VAL A 11 14.30 -19.97 4.29
N SER A 12 14.21 -20.26 3.00
CA SER A 12 15.24 -19.90 2.02
C SER A 12 14.58 -19.25 0.79
N PRO A 13 15.19 -18.24 0.18
CA PRO A 13 16.44 -17.59 0.60
C PRO A 13 16.28 -16.77 1.88
N ALA A 14 17.33 -16.67 2.67
CA ALA A 14 17.36 -15.76 3.80
C ALA A 14 17.42 -14.30 3.29
N PRO A 15 16.87 -13.32 4.04
CA PRO A 15 17.00 -11.92 3.69
C PRO A 15 18.46 -11.49 3.60
N ALA A 16 18.81 -10.66 2.64
CA ALA A 16 20.17 -10.10 2.51
C ALA A 16 20.53 -9.17 3.68
N SER A 17 19.53 -8.59 4.34
CA SER A 17 19.65 -7.78 5.54
C SER A 17 18.82 -8.37 6.67
N ARG A 18 19.29 -8.20 7.92
CA ARG A 18 18.49 -8.55 9.11
C ARG A 18 17.33 -7.58 9.36
N ASP A 19 17.39 -6.40 8.77
CA ASP A 19 16.41 -5.32 8.92
C ASP A 19 15.37 -5.35 7.79
N LEU A 20 14.83 -6.52 7.48
CA LEU A 20 13.77 -6.67 6.50
C LEU A 20 12.47 -6.03 7.04
N PRO A 21 11.93 -4.97 6.39
CA PRO A 21 10.70 -4.34 6.83
C PRO A 21 9.51 -5.31 6.76
N ILE A 22 8.71 -5.34 7.81
CA ILE A 22 7.52 -6.19 7.89
C ILE A 22 6.27 -5.32 7.77
N TRP A 23 5.55 -5.46 6.67
CA TRP A 23 4.26 -4.81 6.50
C TRP A 23 3.12 -5.73 6.93
N VAL A 24 2.22 -5.16 7.72
CA VAL A 24 1.04 -5.87 8.22
C VAL A 24 -0.15 -5.56 7.34
N GLY A 25 -0.73 -6.58 6.73
CA GLY A 25 -1.99 -6.47 6.01
C GLY A 25 -3.19 -6.71 6.89
N GLY A 26 -4.35 -6.26 6.42
CA GLY A 26 -5.64 -6.57 7.02
C GLY A 26 -6.55 -5.37 7.20
N SER A 27 -7.70 -5.62 7.84
CA SER A 27 -8.71 -4.61 8.16
C SER A 27 -8.97 -4.56 9.66
N GLY A 28 -9.35 -3.38 10.13
CA GLY A 28 -9.80 -3.15 11.51
C GLY A 28 -8.69 -3.05 12.55
N ALA A 29 -9.09 -2.66 13.75
CA ALA A 29 -8.21 -2.23 14.84
C ALA A 29 -7.19 -3.29 15.30
N ALA A 30 -7.47 -4.58 15.11
CA ALA A 30 -6.53 -5.64 15.48
C ALA A 30 -5.28 -5.63 14.58
N ALA A 31 -5.45 -5.40 13.26
CA ALA A 31 -4.34 -5.26 12.31
C ALA A 31 -3.55 -3.99 12.61
N TRP A 32 -4.23 -2.86 12.86
CA TRP A 32 -3.60 -1.58 13.18
C TRP A 32 -2.73 -1.65 14.44
N ARG A 33 -3.27 -2.23 15.53
CA ARG A 33 -2.49 -2.45 16.76
C ARG A 33 -1.31 -3.40 16.56
N ARG A 34 -1.46 -4.44 15.73
CA ARG A 34 -0.36 -5.35 15.39
C ARG A 34 0.73 -4.63 14.64
N THR A 35 0.39 -3.75 13.68
CA THR A 35 1.34 -2.89 12.97
C THR A 35 2.14 -2.06 13.96
N GLY A 36 1.51 -1.31 14.85
CA GLY A 36 2.20 -0.49 15.84
C GLY A 36 3.14 -1.28 16.74
N ARG A 37 2.70 -2.44 17.19
CA ARG A 37 3.48 -3.26 18.14
C ARG A 37 4.65 -4.01 17.49
N ARG A 38 4.57 -4.40 16.21
CA ARG A 38 5.50 -5.37 15.61
C ARG A 38 5.86 -5.13 14.14
N GLY A 39 5.11 -4.29 13.43
CA GLY A 39 5.32 -4.01 12.01
C GLY A 39 6.15 -2.75 11.78
N ASP A 40 6.55 -2.55 10.54
CA ASP A 40 7.25 -1.37 10.03
C ASP A 40 6.40 -0.63 9.02
N GLY A 41 5.34 -1.27 8.52
CA GLY A 41 4.35 -0.68 7.64
C GLY A 41 2.99 -1.35 7.74
N TYR A 42 2.00 -0.68 7.18
CA TYR A 42 0.62 -1.14 7.10
C TYR A 42 0.11 -1.06 5.66
N ILE A 43 -0.54 -2.11 5.19
CA ILE A 43 -1.27 -2.11 3.92
C ILE A 43 -2.73 -2.46 4.17
N PRO A 44 -3.69 -1.59 3.83
CA PRO A 44 -5.09 -1.80 4.11
C PRO A 44 -5.71 -2.89 3.22
N MET A 45 -6.77 -3.49 3.76
CA MET A 45 -7.69 -4.33 3.01
C MET A 45 -9.06 -3.63 3.03
N GLY A 46 -9.32 -2.77 2.02
CA GLY A 46 -10.61 -2.11 1.84
C GLY A 46 -10.86 -0.87 2.72
N ALA A 47 -9.82 -0.23 3.25
CA ALA A 47 -9.97 1.06 3.95
C ALA A 47 -10.28 2.18 2.96
N THR A 48 -11.19 3.08 3.36
CA THR A 48 -11.51 4.32 2.65
C THR A 48 -10.59 5.46 3.11
N ARG A 49 -10.43 6.49 2.28
CA ARG A 49 -9.51 7.62 2.54
C ARG A 49 -9.76 8.30 3.89
N ASP A 50 -11.01 8.49 4.26
CA ASP A 50 -11.43 9.13 5.52
C ASP A 50 -11.05 8.35 6.78
N GLN A 51 -10.79 7.06 6.66
CA GLN A 51 -10.37 6.21 7.79
C GLN A 51 -8.89 6.34 8.14
N TYR A 52 -8.05 6.85 7.24
CA TYR A 52 -6.59 6.89 7.45
C TYR A 52 -6.14 7.65 8.69
N PRO A 53 -6.71 8.81 9.04
CA PRO A 53 -6.33 9.49 10.28
C PRO A 53 -6.51 8.64 11.54
N GLU A 54 -7.62 7.88 11.63
CA GLU A 54 -7.87 6.98 12.75
C GLU A 54 -6.93 5.75 12.75
N ILE A 55 -6.70 5.18 11.56
CA ILE A 55 -5.77 4.06 11.35
C ILE A 55 -4.37 4.46 11.86
N ILE A 56 -3.86 5.58 11.39
CA ILE A 56 -2.52 6.09 11.74
C ILE A 56 -2.43 6.40 13.23
N ALA A 57 -3.43 7.06 13.79
CA ALA A 57 -3.48 7.35 15.22
C ALA A 57 -3.46 6.07 16.07
N THR A 58 -4.20 5.04 15.65
CA THR A 58 -4.23 3.74 16.35
C THR A 58 -2.90 3.00 16.24
N ILE A 59 -2.25 3.02 15.06
CA ILE A 59 -0.92 2.44 14.87
C ILE A 59 0.10 3.12 15.80
N ARG A 60 0.14 4.46 15.80
CA ARG A 60 1.07 5.25 16.62
C ARG A 60 0.89 5.00 18.10
N ARG A 61 -0.35 5.04 18.60
CA ARG A 61 -0.66 4.73 20.00
C ARG A 61 -0.20 3.34 20.39
N ALA A 62 -0.45 2.31 19.56
CA ALA A 62 -0.02 0.96 19.82
C ALA A 62 1.52 0.80 19.79
N ALA A 63 2.21 1.62 19.01
CA ALA A 63 3.67 1.69 19.01
C ALA A 63 4.20 2.31 20.30
N GLU A 64 3.62 3.41 20.76
CA GLU A 64 3.98 4.06 22.03
C GLU A 64 3.79 3.10 23.21
N GLU A 65 2.64 2.42 23.30
CA GLU A 65 2.35 1.40 24.31
C GLU A 65 3.37 0.23 24.30
N ALA A 66 3.97 -0.05 23.14
CA ALA A 66 4.96 -1.11 22.95
C ALA A 66 6.42 -0.61 23.09
N GLY A 67 6.65 0.64 23.50
CA GLY A 67 7.98 1.24 23.58
C GLY A 67 8.63 1.56 22.23
N ARG A 68 7.84 1.68 21.16
CA ARG A 68 8.28 1.94 19.77
C ARG A 68 7.84 3.33 19.26
N GLY A 69 7.61 4.29 20.13
CA GLY A 69 7.04 5.61 19.79
C GLY A 69 7.88 6.45 18.81
N GLY A 70 9.16 6.14 18.61
CA GLY A 70 10.02 6.84 17.64
C GLY A 70 10.08 6.21 16.24
N VAL A 71 9.34 5.12 15.99
CA VAL A 71 9.39 4.40 14.71
C VAL A 71 8.55 5.12 13.66
N GLY A 72 9.14 5.37 12.49
CA GLY A 72 8.42 5.75 11.28
C GLY A 72 7.70 4.53 10.69
N PHE A 73 6.47 4.74 10.21
CA PHE A 73 5.70 3.67 9.56
C PHE A 73 5.48 3.98 8.10
N ASP A 74 5.63 2.97 7.25
CA ASP A 74 5.09 3.02 5.91
C ASP A 74 3.57 2.80 5.98
N ILE A 75 2.82 3.76 5.47
CA ILE A 75 1.37 3.69 5.39
C ILE A 75 0.97 3.50 3.94
N GLY A 76 0.66 2.27 3.61
CA GLY A 76 0.26 1.89 2.27
C GLY A 76 -1.18 2.28 1.95
N ILE A 77 -1.44 2.55 0.68
CA ILE A 77 -2.79 2.67 0.13
C ILE A 77 -2.89 1.87 -1.17
N MET A 78 -4.05 1.29 -1.41
CA MET A 78 -4.40 0.58 -2.63
C MET A 78 -5.61 1.27 -3.26
N PRO A 79 -5.42 2.28 -4.12
CA PRO A 79 -6.52 3.04 -4.71
C PRO A 79 -7.35 2.25 -5.75
N GLY A 80 -7.06 0.96 -5.91
CA GLY A 80 -7.74 0.09 -6.85
C GLY A 80 -7.01 -0.02 -8.19
N TRP A 81 -7.76 -0.38 -9.24
CA TRP A 81 -7.23 -0.46 -10.60
C TRP A 81 -7.17 0.93 -11.21
N ALA A 82 -6.06 1.24 -11.86
CA ALA A 82 -5.82 2.49 -12.54
C ALA A 82 -5.74 2.32 -14.06
N TYR A 83 -6.03 3.39 -14.79
CA TYR A 83 -5.75 3.54 -16.21
C TYR A 83 -5.47 5.02 -16.53
N ILE A 84 -4.30 5.31 -17.03
CA ILE A 84 -3.90 6.68 -17.38
C ILE A 84 -4.44 6.96 -18.78
N GLY A 85 -5.25 8.00 -18.90
CA GLY A 85 -6.00 8.31 -20.12
C GLY A 85 -7.43 7.78 -20.09
N GLU A 86 -7.99 7.59 -21.26
CA GLU A 86 -9.34 7.06 -21.45
C GLU A 86 -9.27 5.54 -21.68
N PRO A 87 -9.84 4.74 -20.76
CA PRO A 87 -9.79 3.29 -20.91
C PRO A 87 -10.68 2.82 -22.07
N PRO A 88 -10.25 1.81 -22.84
CA PRO A 88 -11.09 1.17 -23.84
C PRO A 88 -12.38 0.60 -23.25
N GLU A 89 -13.48 0.61 -24.03
CA GLU A 89 -14.79 0.15 -23.58
C GLU A 89 -14.83 -1.34 -23.17
N ASP A 90 -13.99 -2.17 -23.77
CA ASP A 90 -13.86 -3.61 -23.48
C ASP A 90 -13.00 -3.91 -22.27
N LEU A 91 -12.40 -2.89 -21.64
CA LEU A 91 -11.57 -3.06 -20.46
C LEU A 91 -12.43 -3.12 -19.19
N PRO A 92 -12.17 -4.05 -18.26
CA PRO A 92 -12.86 -4.04 -16.96
C PRO A 92 -12.67 -2.70 -16.24
N PRO A 93 -13.68 -2.24 -15.47
CA PRO A 93 -13.63 -0.93 -14.83
C PRO A 93 -12.34 -0.68 -14.05
N ALA A 94 -11.78 0.50 -14.21
CA ALA A 94 -10.71 1.04 -13.38
C ALA A 94 -11.26 2.23 -12.58
N TRP A 95 -10.85 2.30 -11.31
CA TRP A 95 -11.38 3.29 -10.36
C TRP A 95 -10.65 4.63 -10.45
N LEU A 96 -9.38 4.57 -10.79
CA LEU A 96 -8.49 5.71 -10.92
C LEU A 96 -8.17 5.91 -12.41
N THR A 97 -9.00 6.70 -13.11
CA THR A 97 -8.87 6.92 -14.56
C THR A 97 -8.91 8.38 -14.91
N GLY A 98 -8.25 8.73 -16.01
CA GLY A 98 -8.26 10.06 -16.59
C GLY A 98 -6.86 10.58 -16.91
N PRO A 99 -6.72 11.87 -17.22
CA PRO A 99 -5.45 12.47 -17.54
C PRO A 99 -4.47 12.39 -16.36
N PRO A 100 -3.14 12.48 -16.61
CA PRO A 100 -2.11 12.38 -15.59
C PRO A 100 -2.32 13.31 -14.39
N GLU A 101 -2.81 14.52 -14.62
CA GLU A 101 -3.05 15.53 -13.58
C GLU A 101 -4.13 15.07 -12.60
N LYS A 102 -5.20 14.45 -13.11
CA LYS A 102 -6.28 13.92 -12.27
C LYS A 102 -5.79 12.75 -11.41
N ILE A 103 -5.02 11.84 -12.02
CA ILE A 103 -4.40 10.71 -11.28
C ILE A 103 -3.49 11.25 -10.16
N ALA A 104 -2.66 12.24 -10.47
CA ALA A 104 -1.75 12.85 -9.49
C ALA A 104 -2.52 13.59 -8.39
N GLU A 105 -3.63 14.27 -8.70
CA GLU A 105 -4.48 14.93 -7.71
C GLU A 105 -5.05 13.91 -6.70
N GLU A 106 -5.58 12.79 -7.16
CA GLU A 106 -6.09 11.73 -6.30
C GLU A 106 -5.02 11.13 -5.40
N LEU A 107 -3.82 10.86 -5.95
CA LEU A 107 -2.70 10.34 -5.15
C LEU A 107 -2.18 11.38 -4.15
N ARG A 108 -2.17 12.67 -4.49
CA ARG A 108 -1.85 13.75 -3.52
C ARG A 108 -2.88 13.85 -2.41
N ALA A 109 -4.17 13.65 -2.73
CA ALA A 109 -5.22 13.60 -1.70
C ALA A 109 -5.03 12.42 -0.74
N ASP A 110 -4.57 11.26 -1.25
CA ASP A 110 -4.20 10.13 -0.42
C ASP A 110 -2.97 10.42 0.47
N ARG A 111 -1.97 11.11 -0.07
CA ARG A 111 -0.81 11.57 0.72
C ARG A 111 -1.22 12.55 1.83
N ALA A 112 -2.19 13.42 1.55
CA ALA A 112 -2.67 14.42 2.53
C ALA A 112 -3.30 13.79 3.77
N VAL A 113 -3.85 12.58 3.67
CA VAL A 113 -4.37 11.81 4.83
C VAL A 113 -3.31 10.90 5.47
N GLY A 114 -2.05 10.98 5.02
CA GLY A 114 -0.91 10.33 5.64
C GLY A 114 -0.42 9.05 4.96
N ALA A 115 -0.93 8.69 3.79
CA ALA A 115 -0.35 7.62 2.99
C ALA A 115 1.01 8.06 2.41
N ASN A 116 2.01 7.18 2.48
CA ASN A 116 3.35 7.45 1.94
C ASN A 116 3.86 6.34 1.01
N ALA A 117 3.06 5.29 0.83
CA ALA A 117 3.35 4.19 -0.10
C ALA A 117 2.09 3.84 -0.91
N PHE A 118 2.25 3.63 -2.21
CA PHE A 118 1.15 3.39 -3.14
C PHE A 118 1.32 2.04 -3.82
N HIS A 119 0.33 1.16 -3.67
CA HIS A 119 0.24 -0.08 -4.43
C HIS A 119 -0.71 0.13 -5.61
N LEU A 120 -0.16 0.52 -6.74
CA LEU A 120 -0.90 0.73 -7.97
C LEU A 120 -0.98 -0.55 -8.81
N LYS A 121 -2.14 -0.77 -9.41
CA LYS A 121 -2.39 -1.85 -10.37
C LYS A 121 -3.03 -1.24 -11.61
N PHE A 122 -2.47 -1.49 -12.78
CA PHE A 122 -3.00 -0.96 -14.02
C PHE A 122 -3.88 -1.99 -14.73
N ARG A 123 -4.98 -1.52 -15.33
CA ARG A 123 -5.75 -2.31 -16.27
C ARG A 123 -5.02 -2.32 -17.61
N ALA A 124 -5.02 -3.47 -18.27
CA ALA A 124 -4.48 -3.65 -19.60
C ALA A 124 -5.04 -4.92 -20.22
N ARG A 125 -5.11 -4.99 -21.54
CA ARG A 125 -5.53 -6.16 -22.33
C ARG A 125 -4.33 -7.05 -22.69
N THR A 126 -3.16 -6.42 -22.83
CA THR A 126 -1.92 -7.08 -23.21
C THR A 126 -0.78 -6.66 -22.28
N ILE A 127 0.34 -7.37 -22.35
CA ILE A 127 1.56 -7.02 -21.60
C ILE A 127 2.12 -5.68 -22.10
N GLU A 128 2.09 -5.45 -23.41
CA GLU A 128 2.58 -4.21 -24.02
C GLU A 128 1.78 -3.02 -23.48
N GLU A 129 0.43 -3.11 -23.49
CA GLU A 129 -0.41 -2.05 -22.91
C GLU A 129 -0.13 -1.83 -21.41
N TYR A 130 0.15 -2.89 -20.65
CA TYR A 130 0.53 -2.77 -19.25
C TYR A 130 1.86 -2.01 -19.07
N LEU A 131 2.85 -2.30 -19.93
CA LEU A 131 4.13 -1.60 -19.92
C LEU A 131 3.97 -0.13 -20.32
N ASP A 132 3.09 0.16 -21.29
CA ASP A 132 2.75 1.55 -21.67
C ASP A 132 2.12 2.31 -20.49
N GLN A 133 1.24 1.67 -19.73
CA GLN A 133 0.64 2.28 -18.52
C GLN A 133 1.69 2.54 -17.43
N LEU A 134 2.67 1.63 -17.25
CA LEU A 134 3.78 1.85 -16.32
C LEU A 134 4.68 3.01 -16.77
N ALA A 135 4.99 3.09 -18.07
CA ALA A 135 5.77 4.19 -18.65
C ALA A 135 5.03 5.52 -18.49
N ALA A 136 3.75 5.56 -18.84
CA ALA A 136 2.91 6.74 -18.69
C ALA A 136 2.84 7.23 -17.23
N PHE A 137 2.75 6.31 -16.26
CA PHE A 137 2.82 6.67 -14.85
C PHE A 137 4.16 7.29 -14.50
N GLY A 138 5.27 6.66 -14.91
CA GLY A 138 6.62 7.13 -14.60
C GLY A 138 6.94 8.49 -15.19
N GLU A 139 6.50 8.73 -16.42
CA GLU A 139 6.86 9.93 -17.20
C GLU A 139 5.89 11.10 -16.99
N GLN A 140 4.60 10.82 -16.78
CA GLN A 140 3.57 11.85 -16.80
C GLN A 140 2.90 12.07 -15.43
N VAL A 141 2.75 11.05 -14.60
CA VAL A 141 2.09 11.17 -13.29
C VAL A 141 3.09 11.41 -12.16
N ARG A 142 4.15 10.59 -12.10
CA ARG A 142 5.14 10.65 -11.02
C ARG A 142 5.78 12.04 -10.85
N PRO A 143 6.14 12.79 -11.92
CA PRO A 143 6.69 14.14 -11.77
C PRO A 143 5.73 15.15 -11.15
N LEU A 144 4.43 14.83 -11.10
CA LEU A 144 3.40 15.67 -10.52
C LEU A 144 3.15 15.36 -9.03
N LEU A 145 3.77 14.33 -8.46
CA LEU A 145 3.61 13.92 -7.06
C LEU A 145 4.65 14.56 -6.15
#